data_82a4a252022bde4e717bd53f3d9983c0
#
_entry.id   82a4a252022bde4e717bd53f3d9983c0
#
_cell.length_a   1.000
_cell.length_b   1.000
_cell.length_c   1.000
_cell.angle_alpha   90.00
_cell.angle_beta   90.00
_cell.angle_gamma   90.00
#
_symmetry.space_group_name_H-M   'P 1'
#
loop_
_entity.id
_entity.type
_entity.pdbx_description
1 polymer ?
#
loop_
_entity_poly.entity_id
_entity_poly.type
_entity_poly.pdbx_seq_one_letter_code
_entity_poly.pdbx_strand_id
1 'polypeptide(L)'
;MDGGFFKRLGRPPLAERLRAAGVREDLIEAADRTAFGRQCDDEVFALPEVLNDDEAVQQLLEGRYRKMIGLLVLTTQRIVFVARSTGPRASLAVDRATLLSATGRTHRMLSALTLTTEDAEHVVDQILGNQAETFAANALRPPVPESASTADPLVELGELRALHQAGAIGDAEYQVRKRRLIDLI
;
A
#
# COMPACT_ATOMS: atom_id res chain seq x y z
N MET A 1 -27.24 38.96 17.35
CA MET A 1 -27.65 37.56 17.09
C MET A 1 -26.57 36.92 16.26
N ASP A 2 -25.55 36.36 16.93
CA ASP A 2 -24.40 35.75 16.29
C ASP A 2 -24.72 34.30 15.95
N GLY A 3 -25.02 34.09 14.69
CA GLY A 3 -25.18 32.76 14.12
C GLY A 3 -23.83 32.04 14.02
N GLY A 4 -23.45 31.33 15.07
CA GLY A 4 -22.27 30.47 15.10
C GLY A 4 -22.36 29.40 14.01
N PHE A 5 -21.69 29.63 12.92
CA PHE A 5 -21.47 28.66 11.86
C PHE A 5 -20.50 27.59 12.42
N PHE A 6 -21.05 26.55 13.05
CA PHE A 6 -20.29 25.38 13.44
C PHE A 6 -19.73 24.74 12.16
N LYS A 7 -18.54 25.17 11.77
CA LYS A 7 -17.68 24.43 10.85
C LYS A 7 -17.53 23.03 11.44
N ARG A 8 -18.22 22.04 10.89
CA ARG A 8 -17.90 20.63 11.09
C ARG A 8 -16.48 20.45 10.56
N LEU A 9 -15.51 20.57 11.43
CA LEU A 9 -14.12 20.16 11.17
C LEU A 9 -14.20 18.66 10.90
N GLY A 10 -14.19 18.30 9.63
CA GLY A 10 -14.10 16.91 9.23
C GLY A 10 -12.81 16.31 9.83
N ARG A 11 -12.86 15.06 10.26
CA ARG A 11 -11.67 14.33 10.73
C ARG A 11 -10.57 14.47 9.67
N PRO A 12 -9.31 14.83 10.02
CA PRO A 12 -8.23 14.96 9.08
C PRO A 12 -8.05 13.69 8.26
N PRO A 13 -7.51 13.77 7.04
CA PRO A 13 -7.13 12.60 6.24
C PRO A 13 -6.27 11.62 7.04
N LEU A 14 -6.39 10.32 6.77
CA LEU A 14 -5.66 9.29 7.50
C LEU A 14 -4.16 9.51 7.44
N ALA A 15 -3.61 9.82 6.27
CA ALA A 15 -2.18 10.09 6.08
C ALA A 15 -1.67 11.27 6.95
N GLU A 16 -2.46 12.34 7.10
CA GLU A 16 -2.11 13.46 7.98
C GLU A 16 -2.07 13.04 9.45
N ARG A 17 -3.01 12.21 9.87
CA ARG A 17 -3.05 11.66 11.24
C ARG A 17 -1.89 10.72 11.52
N LEU A 18 -1.51 9.89 10.55
CA LEU A 18 -0.35 9.00 10.64
C LEU A 18 0.96 9.79 10.75
N ARG A 19 1.13 10.85 9.94
CA ARG A 19 2.28 11.77 10.05
C ARG A 19 2.35 12.42 11.43
N ALA A 20 1.23 12.91 11.92
CA ALA A 20 1.17 13.54 13.26
C ALA A 20 1.50 12.56 14.40
N ALA A 21 1.26 11.26 14.19
CA ALA A 21 1.60 10.19 15.14
C ALA A 21 3.04 9.65 14.97
N GLY A 22 3.82 10.15 14.00
CA GLY A 22 5.19 9.70 13.76
C GLY A 22 5.29 8.27 13.22
N VAL A 23 4.28 7.83 12.48
CA VAL A 23 4.28 6.50 11.88
C VAL A 23 5.24 6.47 10.68
N ARG A 24 5.78 5.31 10.36
CA ARG A 24 6.74 5.09 9.26
C ARG A 24 6.21 5.53 7.89
N GLU A 25 7.08 6.11 7.06
CA GLU A 25 6.67 6.82 5.84
C GLU A 25 6.04 5.90 4.78
N ASP A 26 6.55 4.67 4.60
CA ASP A 26 5.99 3.68 3.67
C ASP A 26 4.51 3.37 3.94
N LEU A 27 4.13 3.31 5.23
CA LEU A 27 2.75 3.12 5.66
C LEU A 27 1.89 4.35 5.35
N ILE A 28 2.42 5.56 5.55
CA ILE A 28 1.74 6.81 5.22
C ILE A 28 1.46 6.88 3.72
N GLU A 29 2.48 6.59 2.89
CA GLU A 29 2.33 6.57 1.43
C GLU A 29 1.34 5.51 0.94
N ALA A 30 1.37 4.31 1.52
CA ALA A 30 0.43 3.26 1.20
C ALA A 30 -1.01 3.66 1.59
N ALA A 31 -1.19 4.32 2.73
CA ALA A 31 -2.48 4.84 3.20
C ALA A 31 -3.02 5.96 2.30
N ASP A 32 -2.16 6.86 1.81
CA ASP A 32 -2.55 7.96 0.94
C ASP A 32 -3.02 7.48 -0.44
N ARG A 33 -2.46 6.39 -0.94
CA ARG A 33 -2.83 5.76 -2.22
C ARG A 33 -4.09 4.90 -2.14
N THR A 34 -4.57 4.59 -0.94
CA THR A 34 -5.69 3.66 -0.75
C THR A 34 -6.99 4.40 -0.53
N ALA A 35 -8.03 4.02 -1.30
CA ALA A 35 -9.39 4.46 -1.04
C ALA A 35 -9.98 3.63 0.12
N PHE A 36 -9.82 4.12 1.35
CA PHE A 36 -10.41 3.47 2.53
C PHE A 36 -11.88 3.81 2.70
N GLY A 37 -12.68 2.81 3.11
CA GLY A 37 -14.03 3.01 3.62
C GLY A 37 -14.06 3.64 5.03
N ARG A 38 -12.91 3.95 5.63
CA ARG A 38 -12.69 4.47 6.98
C ARG A 38 -13.12 3.52 8.11
N GLN A 39 -13.16 2.23 7.85
CA GLN A 39 -13.55 1.23 8.85
C GLN A 39 -12.36 0.66 9.61
N CYS A 40 -11.15 0.75 9.04
CA CYS A 40 -9.92 0.12 9.54
C CYS A 40 -8.80 1.12 9.90
N ASP A 41 -9.16 2.38 10.24
CA ASP A 41 -8.16 3.39 10.64
C ASP A 41 -7.31 2.92 11.84
N ASP A 42 -7.94 2.30 12.84
CA ASP A 42 -7.26 1.87 14.07
C ASP A 42 -6.30 0.70 13.78
N GLU A 43 -6.66 -0.18 12.86
CA GLU A 43 -5.81 -1.27 12.39
C GLU A 43 -4.58 -0.74 11.65
N VAL A 44 -4.69 0.36 10.89
CA VAL A 44 -3.54 1.01 10.25
C VAL A 44 -2.56 1.55 11.29
N PHE A 45 -3.04 2.17 12.37
CA PHE A 45 -2.19 2.63 13.46
C PHE A 45 -1.51 1.48 14.22
N ALA A 46 -2.12 0.29 14.24
CA ALA A 46 -1.58 -0.88 14.91
C ALA A 46 -0.58 -1.68 14.05
N LEU A 47 -0.45 -1.38 12.75
CA LEU A 47 0.44 -2.13 11.85
C LEU A 47 1.91 -2.17 12.29
N PRO A 48 2.52 -1.10 12.85
CA PRO A 48 3.89 -1.17 13.34
C PRO A 48 4.14 -2.26 14.39
N GLU A 49 3.10 -2.68 15.13
CA GLU A 49 3.20 -3.77 16.11
C GLU A 49 3.09 -5.17 15.46
N VAL A 50 2.62 -5.24 14.22
CA VAL A 50 2.38 -6.49 13.48
C VAL A 50 3.48 -6.77 12.46
N LEU A 51 4.06 -5.72 11.90
CA LEU A 51 5.06 -5.80 10.85
C LEU A 51 6.48 -5.90 11.42
N ASN A 52 7.37 -6.55 10.67
CA ASN A 52 8.79 -6.58 11.00
C ASN A 52 9.46 -5.24 10.63
N ASP A 53 10.57 -4.92 11.25
CA ASP A 53 11.31 -3.66 11.00
C ASP A 53 11.88 -3.58 9.58
N ASP A 54 12.25 -4.73 8.99
CA ASP A 54 12.79 -4.90 7.65
C ASP A 54 11.73 -5.12 6.55
N GLU A 55 10.46 -4.97 6.91
CA GLU A 55 9.31 -5.22 6.05
C GLU A 55 8.64 -3.90 5.66
N ALA A 56 8.64 -3.55 4.36
CA ALA A 56 8.01 -2.33 3.87
C ALA A 56 6.59 -2.56 3.36
N VAL A 57 5.71 -1.61 3.65
CA VAL A 57 4.31 -1.64 3.21
C VAL A 57 4.21 -1.11 1.78
N GLN A 58 3.66 -1.93 0.89
CA GLN A 58 3.47 -1.60 -0.52
C GLN A 58 2.04 -1.18 -0.85
N GLN A 59 1.06 -1.85 -0.23
CA GLN A 59 -0.35 -1.58 -0.49
C GLN A 59 -1.23 -2.00 0.69
N LEU A 60 -2.33 -1.27 0.88
CA LEU A 60 -3.34 -1.53 1.89
C LEU A 60 -4.70 -1.70 1.21
N LEU A 61 -5.55 -2.58 1.72
CA LEU A 61 -6.93 -2.73 1.32
C LEU A 61 -7.82 -3.00 2.53
N GLU A 62 -9.03 -2.42 2.56
CA GLU A 62 -10.09 -2.87 3.44
C GLU A 62 -10.85 -4.02 2.79
N GLY A 63 -11.17 -5.07 3.56
CA GLY A 63 -11.92 -6.20 3.07
C GLY A 63 -12.42 -7.11 4.18
N ARG A 64 -12.97 -8.24 3.79
CA ARG A 64 -13.51 -9.25 4.70
C ARG A 64 -12.85 -10.61 4.45
N TYR A 65 -12.21 -11.15 5.49
CA TYR A 65 -11.63 -12.49 5.49
C TYR A 65 -12.30 -13.35 6.57
N ARG A 66 -12.78 -14.55 6.21
CA ARG A 66 -13.46 -15.47 7.14
C ARG A 66 -14.54 -14.78 8.00
N LYS A 67 -15.38 -13.94 7.35
CA LYS A 67 -16.46 -13.14 7.98
C LYS A 67 -15.97 -11.96 8.88
N MET A 68 -14.68 -11.75 9.06
CA MET A 68 -14.12 -10.63 9.82
C MET A 68 -13.75 -9.50 8.88
N ILE A 69 -14.22 -8.28 9.19
CA ILE A 69 -13.77 -7.06 8.51
C ILE A 69 -12.38 -6.73 9.03
N GLY A 70 -11.50 -6.27 8.15
CA GLY A 70 -10.13 -5.93 8.52
C GLY A 70 -9.33 -5.32 7.38
N LEU A 71 -8.05 -5.19 7.64
CA LEU A 71 -7.07 -4.60 6.76
C LEU A 71 -6.19 -5.70 6.15
N LEU A 72 -6.16 -5.76 4.82
CA LEU A 72 -5.21 -6.56 4.06
C LEU A 72 -4.01 -5.70 3.69
N VAL A 73 -2.82 -6.17 3.97
CA VAL A 73 -1.55 -5.47 3.79
C VAL A 73 -0.66 -6.27 2.88
N LEU A 74 -0.21 -5.68 1.79
CA LEU A 74 0.88 -6.19 0.98
C LEU A 74 2.18 -5.54 1.43
N THR A 75 3.15 -6.35 1.78
CA THR A 75 4.49 -5.89 2.12
C THR A 75 5.53 -6.40 1.12
N THR A 76 6.78 -6.05 1.33
CA THR A 76 7.90 -6.60 0.56
C THR A 76 8.09 -8.10 0.76
N GLN A 77 7.67 -8.66 1.92
CA GLN A 77 7.93 -10.05 2.29
C GLN A 77 6.69 -10.93 2.23
N ARG A 78 5.54 -10.43 2.69
CA ARG A 78 4.32 -11.23 2.90
C ARG A 78 3.03 -10.43 2.66
N ILE A 79 1.93 -11.14 2.67
CA ILE A 79 0.58 -10.59 2.69
C ILE A 79 -0.01 -10.88 4.06
N VAL A 80 -0.47 -9.85 4.76
CA VAL A 80 -1.00 -9.96 6.12
C VAL A 80 -2.45 -9.45 6.16
N PHE A 81 -3.32 -10.14 6.90
CA PHE A 81 -4.66 -9.64 7.21
C PHE A 81 -4.79 -9.40 8.72
N VAL A 82 -5.14 -8.17 9.08
CA VAL A 82 -5.40 -7.76 10.47
C VAL A 82 -6.89 -7.55 10.63
N ALA A 83 -7.53 -8.41 11.41
CA ALA A 83 -8.96 -8.31 11.65
C ALA A 83 -9.27 -7.26 12.72
N ARG A 84 -10.30 -6.46 12.47
CA ARG A 84 -10.75 -5.35 13.35
C ARG A 84 -11.05 -5.78 14.80
N SER A 85 -11.45 -7.00 15.01
CA SER A 85 -11.89 -7.50 16.31
C SER A 85 -10.81 -8.22 17.14
N THR A 86 -9.59 -8.40 16.58
CA THR A 86 -8.56 -9.26 17.19
C THR A 86 -7.39 -8.50 17.81
N GLY A 87 -7.41 -7.16 17.77
CA GLY A 87 -6.28 -6.33 18.17
C GLY A 87 -5.10 -6.43 17.18
N PRO A 88 -3.89 -5.97 17.54
CA PRO A 88 -2.73 -5.92 16.65
C PRO A 88 -2.12 -7.31 16.43
N ARG A 89 -2.88 -8.20 15.77
CA ARG A 89 -2.44 -9.55 15.41
C ARG A 89 -2.85 -9.89 14.00
N ALA A 90 -1.92 -10.52 13.28
CA ALA A 90 -2.23 -11.09 11.97
C ALA A 90 -3.20 -12.26 12.12
N SER A 91 -4.36 -12.19 11.48
CA SER A 91 -5.33 -13.29 11.34
C SER A 91 -5.03 -14.16 10.11
N LEU A 92 -4.20 -13.67 9.20
CA LEU A 92 -3.62 -14.36 8.05
C LEU A 92 -2.22 -13.80 7.84
N ALA A 93 -1.26 -14.66 7.53
CA ALA A 93 0.04 -14.28 7.01
C ALA A 93 0.42 -15.29 5.91
N VAL A 94 0.68 -14.80 4.71
CA VAL A 94 1.10 -15.57 3.54
C VAL A 94 2.42 -15.00 3.05
N ASP A 95 3.48 -15.79 3.08
CA ASP A 95 4.76 -15.42 2.51
C ASP A 95 4.61 -15.26 0.98
N ARG A 96 5.13 -14.20 0.41
CA ARG A 96 5.09 -13.97 -1.04
C ARG A 96 5.85 -15.02 -1.82
N ALA A 97 6.89 -15.60 -1.23
CA ALA A 97 7.66 -16.67 -1.86
C ALA A 97 6.86 -17.97 -2.01
N THR A 98 5.82 -18.19 -1.18
CA THR A 98 4.95 -19.37 -1.25
C THR A 98 3.67 -19.12 -2.05
N LEU A 99 3.46 -17.90 -2.56
CA LEU A 99 2.27 -17.53 -3.31
C LEU A 99 2.33 -18.11 -4.72
N LEU A 100 1.46 -19.06 -5.03
CA LEU A 100 1.36 -19.66 -6.36
C LEU A 100 0.55 -18.79 -7.33
N SER A 101 -0.54 -18.19 -6.83
CA SER A 101 -1.36 -17.29 -7.63
C SER A 101 -2.08 -16.26 -6.77
N ALA A 102 -2.37 -15.12 -7.39
CA ALA A 102 -3.26 -14.10 -6.84
C ALA A 102 -4.23 -13.65 -7.94
N THR A 103 -5.51 -13.65 -7.67
CA THR A 103 -6.53 -13.27 -8.65
C THR A 103 -7.54 -12.32 -8.03
N GLY A 104 -7.66 -11.13 -8.61
CA GLY A 104 -8.72 -10.18 -8.29
C GLY A 104 -9.90 -10.35 -9.24
N ARG A 105 -11.12 -10.29 -8.73
CA ARG A 105 -12.36 -10.30 -9.55
C ARG A 105 -13.30 -9.22 -9.05
N THR A 106 -13.69 -8.32 -9.94
CA THR A 106 -14.64 -7.25 -9.65
C THR A 106 -16.05 -7.66 -10.09
N HIS A 107 -17.00 -7.46 -9.20
CA HIS A 107 -18.42 -7.58 -9.51
C HIS A 107 -19.15 -6.33 -9.03
N ARG A 108 -19.62 -5.51 -9.97
CA ARG A 108 -20.26 -4.20 -9.72
C ARG A 108 -19.29 -3.26 -8.98
N MET A 109 -19.60 -2.89 -7.73
CA MET A 109 -18.83 -1.94 -6.92
C MET A 109 -17.88 -2.62 -5.92
N LEU A 110 -17.89 -3.93 -5.84
CA LEU A 110 -17.08 -4.71 -4.91
C LEU A 110 -16.23 -5.71 -5.68
N SER A 111 -15.07 -6.00 -5.14
CA SER A 111 -14.19 -7.03 -5.65
C SER A 111 -13.82 -8.05 -4.57
N ALA A 112 -13.31 -9.18 -5.03
CA ALA A 112 -12.75 -10.23 -4.19
C ALA A 112 -11.35 -10.59 -4.69
N LEU A 113 -10.48 -10.86 -3.77
CA LEU A 113 -9.11 -11.32 -3.98
C LEU A 113 -9.01 -12.77 -3.53
N THR A 114 -8.50 -13.63 -4.40
CA THR A 114 -8.13 -15.01 -4.09
C THR A 114 -6.61 -15.15 -4.10
N LEU A 115 -6.03 -15.62 -3.02
CA LEU A 115 -4.62 -15.93 -2.86
C LEU A 115 -4.48 -17.45 -2.73
N THR A 116 -3.67 -18.08 -3.57
CA THR A 116 -3.45 -19.53 -3.57
C THR A 116 -2.01 -19.83 -3.20
N THR A 117 -1.83 -20.68 -2.21
CA THR A 117 -0.55 -21.29 -1.83
C THR A 117 -0.62 -22.81 -2.08
N GLU A 118 0.46 -23.56 -1.81
CA GLU A 118 0.44 -25.02 -1.93
C GLU A 118 -0.61 -25.67 -1.00
N ASP A 119 -0.80 -25.11 0.19
CA ASP A 119 -1.60 -25.71 1.24
C ASP A 119 -3.03 -25.17 1.34
N ALA A 120 -3.30 -23.98 0.80
CA ALA A 120 -4.57 -23.30 1.04
C ALA A 120 -4.95 -22.27 -0.03
N GLU A 121 -6.26 -22.01 -0.09
CA GLU A 121 -6.83 -20.87 -0.79
C GLU A 121 -7.45 -19.90 0.23
N HIS A 122 -7.07 -18.62 0.11
CA HIS A 122 -7.55 -17.56 0.96
C HIS A 122 -8.34 -16.55 0.14
N VAL A 123 -9.60 -16.33 0.51
CA VAL A 123 -10.47 -15.38 -0.18
C VAL A 123 -10.76 -14.20 0.74
N VAL A 124 -10.42 -13.00 0.25
CA VAL A 124 -10.78 -11.72 0.86
C VAL A 124 -11.80 -11.05 -0.04
N ASP A 125 -13.00 -10.83 0.45
CA ASP A 125 -14.10 -10.21 -0.28
C ASP A 125 -14.47 -8.82 0.25
N GLN A 126 -15.54 -8.20 -0.33
CA GLN A 126 -16.01 -6.86 0.03
C GLN A 126 -14.97 -5.74 -0.10
N ILE A 127 -14.00 -5.90 -0.98
CA ILE A 127 -13.03 -4.87 -1.33
C ILE A 127 -13.72 -3.86 -2.24
N LEU A 128 -13.56 -2.55 -1.99
CA LEU A 128 -14.17 -1.50 -2.80
C LEU A 128 -13.54 -1.39 -4.19
N GLY A 129 -14.39 -1.23 -5.20
CA GLY A 129 -13.95 -1.00 -6.58
C GLY A 129 -13.17 -2.19 -7.16
N ASN A 130 -12.17 -1.88 -7.98
CA ASN A 130 -11.28 -2.85 -8.65
C ASN A 130 -9.93 -3.05 -7.95
N GLN A 131 -9.82 -2.67 -6.70
CA GLN A 131 -8.54 -2.68 -5.96
C GLN A 131 -7.97 -4.09 -5.79
N ALA A 132 -8.82 -5.14 -5.77
CA ALA A 132 -8.36 -6.52 -5.69
C ALA A 132 -7.53 -6.95 -6.90
N GLU A 133 -7.84 -6.46 -8.11
CA GLU A 133 -7.09 -6.76 -9.33
C GLU A 133 -5.69 -6.12 -9.29
N THR A 134 -5.63 -4.86 -8.87
CA THR A 134 -4.36 -4.14 -8.69
C THR A 134 -3.50 -4.79 -7.61
N PHE A 135 -4.12 -5.18 -6.49
CA PHE A 135 -3.42 -5.89 -5.40
C PHE A 135 -2.87 -7.23 -5.87
N ALA A 136 -3.67 -8.02 -6.59
CA ALA A 136 -3.25 -9.32 -7.13
C ALA A 136 -2.03 -9.18 -8.06
N ALA A 137 -2.05 -8.19 -8.95
CA ALA A 137 -0.93 -7.90 -9.84
C ALA A 137 0.34 -7.50 -9.09
N ASN A 138 0.20 -6.69 -8.03
CA ASN A 138 1.33 -6.26 -7.20
C ASN A 138 1.85 -7.40 -6.30
N ALA A 139 0.98 -8.27 -5.80
CA ALA A 139 1.35 -9.41 -4.96
C ALA A 139 2.26 -10.41 -5.70
N LEU A 140 2.02 -10.62 -6.99
CA LEU A 140 2.81 -11.53 -7.85
C LEU A 140 4.08 -10.87 -8.41
N ARG A 141 4.19 -9.54 -8.33
CA ARG A 141 5.41 -8.85 -8.78
C ARG A 141 6.53 -9.11 -7.77
N PRO A 142 7.76 -9.42 -8.23
CA PRO A 142 8.90 -9.51 -7.33
C PRO A 142 8.96 -8.27 -6.43
N PRO A 143 9.27 -8.42 -5.13
CA PRO A 143 9.45 -7.26 -4.26
C PRO A 143 10.56 -6.41 -4.83
N VAL A 144 10.28 -5.14 -5.07
CA VAL A 144 11.33 -4.16 -5.38
C VAL A 144 12.08 -3.97 -4.06
N PRO A 145 13.37 -4.32 -3.96
CA PRO A 145 14.12 -4.09 -2.74
C PRO A 145 14.10 -2.58 -2.43
N GLU A 146 13.86 -2.22 -1.20
CA GLU A 146 13.84 -0.81 -0.73
C GLU A 146 15.16 -0.07 -0.96
N SER A 147 16.26 -0.80 -1.20
CA SER A 147 17.52 -0.22 -1.69
C SER A 147 17.39 0.56 -3.01
N ALA A 148 16.24 0.48 -3.69
CA ALA A 148 15.98 1.34 -4.85
C ALA A 148 15.38 2.71 -4.46
N SER A 149 14.93 2.92 -3.21
CA SER A 149 14.45 4.23 -2.74
C SER A 149 15.53 5.05 -2.01
N THR A 150 16.68 4.43 -1.69
CA THR A 150 17.92 5.09 -1.30
C THR A 150 18.98 4.94 -2.40
N ALA A 151 18.57 4.80 -3.65
CA ALA A 151 19.50 5.02 -4.75
C ALA A 151 20.03 6.44 -4.58
N ASP A 152 21.35 6.53 -4.36
CA ASP A 152 22.08 7.79 -4.35
C ASP A 152 21.53 8.62 -5.53
N PRO A 153 20.98 9.82 -5.31
CA PRO A 153 20.39 10.62 -6.38
C PRO A 153 21.35 10.80 -7.56
N LEU A 154 22.65 10.65 -7.32
CA LEU A 154 23.69 10.67 -8.35
C LEU A 154 23.66 9.40 -9.23
N VAL A 155 23.37 8.23 -8.65
CA VAL A 155 23.23 6.97 -9.40
C VAL A 155 21.96 7.01 -10.24
N GLU A 156 20.84 7.45 -9.66
CA GLU A 156 19.57 7.59 -10.37
C GLU A 156 19.64 8.62 -11.50
N LEU A 157 20.41 9.69 -11.31
CA LEU A 157 20.72 10.68 -12.35
C LEU A 157 21.53 10.04 -13.50
N GLY A 158 22.44 9.13 -13.18
CA GLY A 158 23.21 8.35 -14.16
C GLY A 158 22.32 7.43 -15.00
N GLU A 159 21.42 6.69 -14.37
CA GLU A 159 20.46 5.82 -15.06
C GLU A 159 19.47 6.62 -15.91
N LEU A 160 18.96 7.72 -15.40
CA LEU A 160 18.08 8.63 -16.14
C LEU A 160 18.77 9.17 -17.40
N ARG A 161 20.05 9.48 -17.32
CA ARG A 161 20.87 9.91 -18.47
C ARG A 161 21.05 8.79 -19.50
N ALA A 162 21.27 7.55 -19.04
CA ALA A 162 21.40 6.40 -19.91
C ALA A 162 20.10 6.11 -20.65
N LEU A 163 18.94 6.18 -19.98
CA LEU A 163 17.63 6.02 -20.59
C LEU A 163 17.35 7.07 -21.66
N HIS A 164 17.73 8.33 -21.40
CA HIS A 164 17.59 9.41 -22.36
C HIS A 164 18.50 9.20 -23.59
N GLN A 165 19.76 8.82 -23.38
CA GLN A 165 20.69 8.51 -24.47
C GLN A 165 20.25 7.30 -25.31
N ALA A 166 19.59 6.32 -24.70
CA ALA A 166 19.00 5.18 -25.39
C ALA A 166 17.68 5.51 -26.12
N GLY A 167 17.19 6.75 -26.00
CA GLY A 167 15.93 7.15 -26.63
C GLY A 167 14.68 6.56 -25.95
N ALA A 168 14.83 5.95 -24.79
CA ALA A 168 13.74 5.33 -24.03
C ALA A 168 12.83 6.37 -23.34
N ILE A 169 13.33 7.60 -23.12
CA ILE A 169 12.57 8.74 -22.60
C ILE A 169 12.86 9.98 -23.42
N GLY A 170 11.86 10.85 -23.57
CA GLY A 170 11.98 12.11 -24.32
C GLY A 170 12.64 13.23 -23.51
N ASP A 171 13.09 14.30 -24.22
CA ASP A 171 13.74 15.46 -23.61
C ASP A 171 12.91 16.11 -22.49
N ALA A 172 11.62 16.28 -22.70
CA ALA A 172 10.74 16.90 -21.72
C ALA A 172 10.64 16.07 -20.43
N GLU A 173 10.50 14.76 -20.54
CA GLU A 173 10.44 13.83 -19.41
C GLU A 173 11.78 13.76 -18.67
N TYR A 174 12.89 13.72 -19.41
CA TYR A 174 14.24 13.79 -18.86
C TYR A 174 14.44 15.04 -18.00
N GLN A 175 14.07 16.23 -18.49
CA GLN A 175 14.24 17.48 -17.76
C GLN A 175 13.40 17.56 -16.49
N VAL A 176 12.17 17.03 -16.52
CA VAL A 176 11.28 17.00 -15.33
C VAL A 176 11.87 16.11 -14.25
N ARG A 177 12.25 14.86 -14.60
CA ARG A 177 12.83 13.91 -13.65
C ARG A 177 14.18 14.36 -13.10
N LYS A 178 15.04 14.92 -13.97
CA LYS A 178 16.33 15.47 -13.57
C LYS A 178 16.20 16.59 -12.54
N ARG A 179 15.26 17.52 -12.74
CA ARG A 179 15.04 18.62 -11.79
C ARG A 179 14.60 18.10 -10.43
N ARG A 180 13.69 17.12 -10.42
CA ARG A 180 13.24 16.48 -9.18
C ARG A 180 14.36 15.79 -8.40
N LEU A 181 15.32 15.14 -9.08
CA LEU A 181 16.46 14.50 -8.46
C LEU A 181 17.49 15.51 -7.92
N ILE A 182 17.67 16.63 -8.64
CA ILE A 182 18.58 17.71 -8.18
C ILE A 182 18.02 18.41 -6.93
N ASP A 183 16.72 18.54 -6.81
CA ASP A 183 16.08 19.15 -5.62
C ASP A 183 16.18 18.26 -4.36
N LEU A 184 16.63 16.99 -4.49
CA LEU A 184 16.87 16.03 -3.41
C LEU A 184 18.33 15.96 -2.95
N ILE A 185 19.27 16.64 -3.63
CA ILE A 185 20.70 16.73 -3.29
C ILE A 185 21.00 18.02 -2.53
#